data_17f86740c56fd6b688fc472fd18627dd
#
_entry.id   17f86740c56fd6b688fc472fd18627dd
#
_cell.length_a   1.000
_cell.length_b   1.000
_cell.length_c   1.000
_cell.angle_alpha   90.00
_cell.angle_beta   90.00
_cell.angle_gamma   90.00
#
_symmetry.space_group_name_H-M   'P 1'
#
loop_
_entity.id
_entity.type
_entity.pdbx_description
1 polymer ?
#
loop_
_entity_poly.entity_id
_entity_poly.type
_entity_poly.pdbx_seq_one_letter_code
_entity_poly.pdbx_strand_id
1 'polypeptide(L)'
;ERDLKITRLQDAISRKDSVTLALVTSLKREVGINDPDIEVNVEKGVVFISIADRLLFQSGSYNVTSEAKGVLAKVAKVINSKPDFEAMIEGHTDSQSYSKGVLIDNWDLSVKRSTSIIRVLQELNVNPGQLIAAGRSSYVPLADNDTAASRAKNRRTRVVILPKIDQFYDMIEKEMKNLETSKN
;
A
#
# COMPACT_ATOMS: atom_id res chain seq x y z
N GLU A 1 12.18 -21.97 -30.35
CA GLU A 1 12.85 -21.42 -29.17
C GLU A 1 12.29 -20.04 -28.78
N ARG A 2 12.10 -19.11 -29.72
CA ARG A 2 11.47 -17.78 -29.48
C ARG A 2 10.03 -17.91 -29.00
N ASP A 3 9.22 -18.77 -29.66
CA ASP A 3 7.81 -18.95 -29.34
C ASP A 3 7.63 -19.54 -27.92
N LEU A 4 8.53 -20.47 -27.53
CA LEU A 4 8.50 -21.08 -26.20
C LEU A 4 8.81 -20.04 -25.08
N LYS A 5 9.72 -19.10 -25.34
CA LYS A 5 10.05 -18.01 -24.43
C LYS A 5 8.89 -17.02 -24.28
N ILE A 6 8.23 -16.69 -25.39
CA ILE A 6 7.05 -15.81 -25.40
C ILE A 6 5.91 -16.44 -24.62
N THR A 7 5.60 -17.71 -24.84
CA THR A 7 4.54 -18.44 -24.13
C THR A 7 4.81 -18.48 -22.61
N ARG A 8 6.05 -18.79 -22.20
CA ARG A 8 6.41 -18.82 -20.76
C ARG A 8 6.34 -17.46 -20.09
N LEU A 9 6.72 -16.37 -20.79
CA LEU A 9 6.57 -15.00 -20.29
C LEU A 9 5.09 -14.62 -20.16
N GLN A 10 4.27 -15.02 -21.13
CA GLN A 10 2.81 -14.80 -21.08
C GLN A 10 2.19 -15.57 -19.91
N ASP A 11 2.59 -16.80 -19.66
CA ASP A 11 2.12 -17.61 -18.53
C ASP A 11 2.53 -16.98 -17.18
N ALA A 12 3.76 -16.47 -17.07
CA ALA A 12 4.24 -15.79 -15.86
C ALA A 12 3.46 -14.48 -15.59
N ILE A 13 3.19 -13.70 -16.64
CA ILE A 13 2.36 -12.49 -16.56
C ILE A 13 0.93 -12.84 -16.13
N SER A 14 0.32 -13.87 -16.74
CA SER A 14 -1.03 -14.32 -16.41
C SER A 14 -1.16 -14.81 -14.98
N ARG A 15 -0.15 -15.51 -14.44
CA ARG A 15 -0.12 -15.93 -13.04
C ARG A 15 -0.03 -14.73 -12.09
N LYS A 16 0.83 -13.76 -12.40
CA LYS A 16 0.95 -12.51 -11.64
C LYS A 16 -0.37 -11.76 -11.62
N ASP A 17 -1.04 -11.64 -12.77
CA ASP A 17 -2.32 -10.94 -12.88
C ASP A 17 -3.42 -11.67 -12.10
N SER A 18 -3.43 -13.01 -12.10
CA SER A 18 -4.36 -13.82 -11.33
C SER A 18 -4.18 -13.66 -9.82
N VAL A 19 -2.93 -13.61 -9.32
CA VAL A 19 -2.62 -13.36 -7.91
C VAL A 19 -3.06 -11.95 -7.51
N THR A 20 -2.79 -10.96 -8.35
CA THR A 20 -3.20 -9.57 -8.13
C THR A 20 -4.72 -9.43 -8.10
N LEU A 21 -5.43 -10.07 -9.04
CA LEU A 21 -6.89 -10.06 -9.08
C LEU A 21 -7.51 -10.74 -7.85
N ALA A 22 -6.98 -11.87 -7.41
CA ALA A 22 -7.42 -12.57 -6.20
C ALA A 22 -7.21 -11.70 -4.95
N LEU A 23 -6.09 -10.99 -4.86
CA LEU A 23 -5.79 -10.05 -3.78
C LEU A 23 -6.79 -8.89 -3.77
N VAL A 24 -7.06 -8.27 -4.92
CA VAL A 24 -8.04 -7.17 -5.05
C VAL A 24 -9.44 -7.62 -4.66
N THR A 25 -9.85 -8.80 -5.10
CA THR A 25 -11.18 -9.36 -4.79
C THR A 25 -11.31 -9.62 -3.28
N SER A 26 -10.27 -10.18 -2.66
CA SER A 26 -10.21 -10.40 -1.21
C SER A 26 -10.27 -9.07 -0.44
N LEU A 27 -9.49 -8.07 -0.87
CA LEU A 27 -9.48 -6.73 -0.28
C LEU A 27 -10.85 -6.05 -0.38
N LYS A 28 -11.45 -6.01 -1.55
CA LYS A 28 -12.78 -5.41 -1.75
C LYS A 28 -13.84 -6.06 -0.87
N ARG A 29 -13.76 -7.38 -0.70
CA ARG A 29 -14.70 -8.12 0.16
C ARG A 29 -14.48 -7.82 1.65
N GLU A 30 -13.23 -7.75 2.11
CA GLU A 30 -12.90 -7.57 3.53
C GLU A 30 -13.02 -6.11 3.99
N VAL A 31 -12.58 -5.16 3.16
CA VAL A 31 -12.60 -3.73 3.51
C VAL A 31 -13.99 -3.11 3.34
N GLY A 32 -14.82 -3.69 2.49
CA GLY A 32 -16.15 -3.16 2.15
C GLY A 32 -16.08 -2.16 0.98
N ILE A 33 -16.80 -2.48 -0.09
CA ILE A 33 -16.77 -1.76 -1.38
C ILE A 33 -17.44 -0.37 -1.30
N ASN A 34 -18.20 -0.08 -0.24
CA ASN A 34 -19.14 1.05 -0.18
C ASN A 34 -18.71 2.20 0.72
N ASP A 35 -17.46 2.22 1.22
CA ASP A 35 -16.98 3.36 1.99
C ASP A 35 -16.36 4.39 1.04
N PRO A 36 -16.93 5.62 0.94
CA PRO A 36 -16.43 6.65 0.02
C PRO A 36 -15.04 7.16 0.40
N ASP A 37 -14.57 6.85 1.60
CA ASP A 37 -13.25 7.26 2.10
C ASP A 37 -12.19 6.19 1.92
N ILE A 38 -12.55 5.03 1.33
CA ILE A 38 -11.62 3.91 1.08
C ILE A 38 -11.71 3.52 -0.38
N GLU A 39 -10.60 3.64 -1.08
CA GLU A 39 -10.49 3.28 -2.49
C GLU A 39 -9.43 2.18 -2.67
N VAL A 40 -9.78 1.12 -3.39
CA VAL A 40 -8.86 0.03 -3.74
C VAL A 40 -8.60 0.05 -5.23
N ASN A 41 -7.36 0.34 -5.60
CA ASN A 41 -6.88 0.45 -6.97
C ASN A 41 -5.74 -0.52 -7.26
N VAL A 42 -5.60 -0.87 -8.54
CA VAL A 42 -4.44 -1.60 -9.06
C VAL A 42 -3.75 -0.76 -10.11
N GLU A 43 -2.49 -0.47 -9.90
CA GLU A 43 -1.65 0.26 -10.84
C GLU A 43 -0.39 -0.57 -11.11
N LYS A 44 -0.16 -0.93 -12.37
CA LYS A 44 1.03 -1.71 -12.80
C LYS A 44 1.25 -3.00 -11.99
N GLY A 45 0.18 -3.68 -11.60
CA GLY A 45 0.23 -4.92 -10.83
C GLY A 45 0.52 -4.75 -9.33
N VAL A 46 0.51 -3.52 -8.82
CA VAL A 46 0.61 -3.19 -7.40
C VAL A 46 -0.77 -2.81 -6.89
N VAL A 47 -1.15 -3.31 -5.72
CA VAL A 47 -2.44 -3.02 -5.10
C VAL A 47 -2.28 -1.87 -4.11
N PHE A 48 -3.14 -0.88 -4.25
CA PHE A 48 -3.20 0.30 -3.40
C PHE A 48 -4.55 0.36 -2.69
N ILE A 49 -4.52 0.59 -1.38
CA ILE A 49 -5.68 0.95 -0.58
C ILE A 49 -5.48 2.38 -0.15
N SER A 50 -6.24 3.31 -0.71
CA SER A 50 -6.21 4.72 -0.31
C SER A 50 -7.28 4.98 0.73
N ILE A 51 -6.91 5.57 1.86
CA ILE A 51 -7.79 5.86 2.99
C ILE A 51 -7.73 7.36 3.24
N ALA A 52 -8.88 8.02 3.21
CA ALA A 52 -8.96 9.45 3.50
C ALA A 52 -8.53 9.76 4.94
N ASP A 53 -7.78 10.84 5.12
CA ASP A 53 -7.17 11.23 6.38
C ASP A 53 -8.20 11.44 7.50
N ARG A 54 -9.39 11.95 7.15
CA ARG A 54 -10.49 12.19 8.09
C ARG A 54 -11.01 10.91 8.76
N LEU A 55 -10.86 9.75 8.13
CA LEU A 55 -11.17 8.45 8.72
C LEU A 55 -10.11 8.00 9.73
N LEU A 56 -8.87 8.39 9.51
CA LEU A 56 -7.72 7.85 10.24
C LEU A 56 -7.31 8.73 11.43
N PHE A 57 -7.38 10.05 11.26
CA PHE A 57 -6.80 10.99 12.21
C PHE A 57 -7.76 12.12 12.56
N GLN A 58 -7.61 12.63 13.78
CA GLN A 58 -8.19 13.92 14.13
C GLN A 58 -7.52 15.04 13.32
N SER A 59 -8.27 16.12 13.04
CA SER A 59 -7.78 17.27 12.29
C SER A 59 -6.48 17.82 12.87
N GLY A 60 -5.48 18.02 12.03
CA GLY A 60 -4.17 18.53 12.44
C GLY A 60 -3.41 17.60 13.41
N SER A 61 -3.72 16.31 13.41
CA SER A 61 -3.10 15.32 14.30
C SER A 61 -2.50 14.15 13.53
N TYR A 62 -1.69 13.38 14.20
CA TYR A 62 -1.19 12.07 13.81
C TYR A 62 -1.69 10.95 14.75
N ASN A 63 -2.59 11.27 15.67
CA ASN A 63 -3.19 10.28 16.55
C ASN A 63 -4.33 9.56 15.81
N VAL A 64 -4.25 8.24 15.77
CA VAL A 64 -5.25 7.39 15.12
C VAL A 64 -6.54 7.41 15.94
N THR A 65 -7.69 7.58 15.28
CA THR A 65 -9.00 7.58 15.93
C THR A 65 -9.45 6.16 16.29
N SER A 66 -10.43 6.04 17.18
CA SER A 66 -11.02 4.73 17.54
C SER A 66 -11.73 4.09 16.36
N GLU A 67 -12.40 4.90 15.54
CA GLU A 67 -13.12 4.48 14.35
C GLU A 67 -12.15 3.90 13.29
N ALA A 68 -10.98 4.52 13.17
CA ALA A 68 -9.92 4.04 12.28
C ALA A 68 -9.43 2.64 12.63
N LYS A 69 -9.46 2.23 13.91
CA LYS A 69 -9.07 0.88 14.32
C LYS A 69 -9.92 -0.20 13.64
N GLY A 70 -11.21 0.06 13.42
CA GLY A 70 -12.10 -0.85 12.69
C GLY A 70 -11.70 -1.04 11.23
N VAL A 71 -11.31 0.03 10.55
CA VAL A 71 -10.80 0.00 9.16
C VAL A 71 -9.44 -0.71 9.13
N LEU A 72 -8.54 -0.34 10.03
CA LEU A 72 -7.19 -0.92 10.10
C LEU A 72 -7.21 -2.41 10.47
N ALA A 73 -8.22 -2.88 11.23
CA ALA A 73 -8.39 -4.30 11.50
C ALA A 73 -8.68 -5.11 10.23
N LYS A 74 -9.47 -4.55 9.31
CA LYS A 74 -9.73 -5.19 8.02
C LYS A 74 -8.46 -5.21 7.15
N VAL A 75 -7.71 -4.13 7.13
CA VAL A 75 -6.42 -4.04 6.43
C VAL A 75 -5.43 -5.05 7.02
N ALA A 76 -5.31 -5.12 8.34
CA ALA A 76 -4.45 -6.07 9.04
C ALA A 76 -4.78 -7.53 8.68
N LYS A 77 -6.08 -7.87 8.62
CA LYS A 77 -6.52 -9.21 8.22
C LYS A 77 -6.04 -9.59 6.83
N VAL A 78 -6.06 -8.64 5.89
CA VAL A 78 -5.55 -8.87 4.53
C VAL A 78 -4.05 -9.04 4.52
N ILE A 79 -3.29 -8.17 5.18
CA ILE A 79 -1.83 -8.28 5.26
C ILE A 79 -1.43 -9.62 5.87
N ASN A 80 -2.06 -10.02 6.98
CA ASN A 80 -1.81 -11.29 7.66
C ASN A 80 -2.14 -12.52 6.79
N SER A 81 -3.09 -12.40 5.86
CA SER A 81 -3.41 -13.48 4.91
C SER A 81 -2.36 -13.66 3.81
N LYS A 82 -1.40 -12.75 3.71
CA LYS A 82 -0.37 -12.70 2.66
C LYS A 82 1.03 -12.50 3.25
N PRO A 83 1.59 -13.50 3.96
CA PRO A 83 2.89 -13.38 4.63
C PRO A 83 4.06 -13.12 3.68
N ASP A 84 3.87 -13.44 2.39
CA ASP A 84 4.86 -13.26 1.33
C ASP A 84 4.87 -11.85 0.72
N PHE A 85 4.02 -10.95 1.22
CA PHE A 85 3.96 -9.57 0.76
C PHE A 85 4.43 -8.61 1.86
N GLU A 86 4.94 -7.47 1.42
CA GLU A 86 5.19 -6.32 2.28
C GLU A 86 4.05 -5.31 2.15
N ALA A 87 3.77 -4.58 3.21
CA ALA A 87 2.80 -3.51 3.24
C ALA A 87 3.51 -2.19 3.58
N MET A 88 3.63 -1.32 2.58
CA MET A 88 4.15 0.03 2.80
C MET A 88 3.00 0.97 3.13
N ILE A 89 3.09 1.61 4.29
CA ILE A 89 2.15 2.63 4.73
C ILE A 89 2.71 3.98 4.32
N GLU A 90 2.10 4.59 3.30
CA GLU A 90 2.57 5.82 2.67
C GLU A 90 1.64 6.99 3.00
N GLY A 91 2.13 7.97 3.78
CA GLY A 91 1.40 9.17 4.17
C GLY A 91 1.54 10.29 3.16
N HIS A 92 0.46 11.01 2.90
CA HIS A 92 0.40 12.21 2.05
C HIS A 92 -0.28 13.35 2.77
N THR A 93 0.22 14.57 2.58
CA THR A 93 -0.38 15.81 3.07
C THR A 93 -0.88 16.67 1.90
N ASP A 94 -1.61 17.72 2.22
CA ASP A 94 -1.80 18.85 1.30
C ASP A 94 -0.60 19.81 1.34
N SER A 95 -0.67 20.88 0.58
CA SER A 95 0.41 21.89 0.49
C SER A 95 0.44 22.89 1.66
N GLN A 96 -0.53 22.85 2.56
CA GLN A 96 -0.49 23.74 3.72
C GLN A 96 0.66 23.35 4.64
N SER A 97 1.49 24.33 4.99
CA SER A 97 2.62 24.11 5.87
C SER A 97 2.16 23.62 7.24
N TYR A 98 2.81 22.59 7.75
CA TYR A 98 2.57 22.06 9.09
C TYR A 98 3.88 22.04 9.86
N SER A 99 3.86 22.72 11.00
CA SER A 99 4.97 22.68 11.96
C SER A 99 4.36 22.73 13.37
N LYS A 100 4.54 21.67 14.17
CA LYS A 100 3.99 21.60 15.52
C LYS A 100 4.83 20.69 16.42
N GLY A 101 5.26 21.21 17.55
CA GLY A 101 6.06 20.44 18.50
C GLY A 101 7.40 20.03 17.90
N VAL A 102 7.64 18.73 17.79
CA VAL A 102 8.87 18.15 17.22
C VAL A 102 8.82 17.98 15.71
N LEU A 103 7.67 18.23 15.09
CA LEU A 103 7.50 18.10 13.64
C LEU A 103 7.89 19.43 12.97
N ILE A 104 8.83 19.35 12.04
CA ILE A 104 9.42 20.52 11.35
C ILE A 104 8.53 20.93 10.17
N ASP A 105 8.03 19.93 9.40
CA ASP A 105 7.31 20.15 8.15
C ASP A 105 6.36 19.00 7.79
N ASN A 106 5.83 19.05 6.58
CA ASN A 106 4.94 18.01 6.04
C ASN A 106 5.65 16.67 5.77
N TRP A 107 6.97 16.63 5.63
CA TRP A 107 7.70 15.38 5.58
C TRP A 107 7.57 14.64 6.91
N ASP A 108 7.86 15.33 8.01
CA ASP A 108 7.73 14.75 9.35
C ASP A 108 6.29 14.31 9.62
N LEU A 109 5.30 15.16 9.29
CA LEU A 109 3.89 14.83 9.50
C LEU A 109 3.48 13.57 8.73
N SER A 110 3.84 13.47 7.45
CA SER A 110 3.46 12.33 6.61
C SER A 110 4.07 11.02 7.11
N VAL A 111 5.35 11.01 7.49
CA VAL A 111 6.01 9.84 8.09
C VAL A 111 5.47 9.53 9.47
N LYS A 112 5.20 10.54 10.30
CA LYS A 112 4.64 10.35 11.65
C LYS A 112 3.27 9.69 11.62
N ARG A 113 2.42 10.08 10.67
CA ARG A 113 1.12 9.46 10.44
C ARG A 113 1.27 7.99 10.02
N SER A 114 2.18 7.70 9.11
CA SER A 114 2.47 6.33 8.69
C SER A 114 2.93 5.45 9.86
N THR A 115 3.86 5.95 10.68
CA THR A 115 4.33 5.21 11.86
C THR A 115 3.24 5.03 12.93
N SER A 116 2.30 5.97 13.06
CA SER A 116 1.16 5.82 13.97
C SER A 116 0.24 4.67 13.52
N ILE A 117 -0.02 4.55 12.23
CA ILE A 117 -0.80 3.44 11.67
C ILE A 117 -0.07 2.12 11.84
N ILE A 118 1.24 2.08 11.59
CA ILE A 118 2.06 0.87 11.77
C ILE A 118 1.94 0.34 13.20
N ARG A 119 1.96 1.20 14.21
CA ARG A 119 1.79 0.75 15.60
C ARG A 119 0.44 0.08 15.83
N VAL A 120 -0.64 0.62 15.26
CA VAL A 120 -1.96 0.00 15.33
C VAL A 120 -1.99 -1.35 14.59
N LEU A 121 -1.35 -1.45 13.42
CA LEU A 121 -1.24 -2.73 12.70
C LEU A 121 -0.46 -3.77 13.49
N GLN A 122 0.59 -3.38 14.21
CA GLN A 122 1.32 -4.26 15.13
C GLN A 122 0.45 -4.71 16.31
N GLU A 123 -0.35 -3.82 16.91
CA GLU A 123 -1.35 -4.18 17.93
C GLU A 123 -2.37 -5.19 17.39
N LEU A 124 -2.63 -5.19 16.09
CA LEU A 124 -3.49 -6.12 15.36
C LEU A 124 -2.74 -7.37 14.84
N ASN A 125 -1.57 -7.67 15.39
CA ASN A 125 -0.73 -8.83 15.10
C ASN A 125 -0.20 -8.90 13.66
N VAL A 126 -0.02 -7.77 12.98
CA VAL A 126 0.74 -7.75 11.72
C VAL A 126 2.22 -7.88 12.03
N ASN A 127 2.89 -8.79 11.32
CA ASN A 127 4.34 -9.00 11.50
C ASN A 127 5.10 -7.71 11.16
N PRO A 128 5.90 -7.15 12.08
CA PRO A 128 6.68 -5.94 11.83
C PRO A 128 7.60 -6.03 10.62
N GLY A 129 8.12 -7.23 10.32
CA GLY A 129 8.97 -7.48 9.16
C GLY A 129 8.26 -7.33 7.79
N GLN A 130 6.92 -7.24 7.79
CA GLN A 130 6.14 -6.94 6.59
C GLN A 130 5.84 -5.45 6.41
N LEU A 131 6.14 -4.60 7.40
CA LEU A 131 5.68 -3.22 7.44
C LEU A 131 6.79 -2.22 7.08
N ILE A 132 6.48 -1.30 6.17
CA ILE A 132 7.35 -0.20 5.77
C ILE A 132 6.62 1.11 6.03
N ALA A 133 7.27 2.06 6.73
CA ALA A 133 6.77 3.43 6.89
C ALA A 133 7.34 4.34 5.82
N ALA A 134 6.49 5.08 5.13
CA ALA A 134 6.89 6.05 4.12
C ALA A 134 6.11 7.35 4.24
N GLY A 135 6.69 8.46 3.77
CA GLY A 135 6.06 9.75 3.66
C GLY A 135 6.34 10.40 2.32
N ARG A 136 5.37 11.11 1.77
CA ARG A 136 5.46 11.82 0.49
C ARG A 136 5.29 13.33 0.65
N SER A 137 5.11 13.82 1.88
CA SER A 137 4.78 15.22 2.09
C SER A 137 3.60 15.64 1.19
N SER A 138 3.65 16.80 0.55
CA SER A 138 2.64 17.30 -0.38
C SER A 138 3.02 17.13 -1.86
N TYR A 139 4.07 16.39 -2.17
CA TYR A 139 4.68 16.38 -3.52
C TYR A 139 4.06 15.37 -4.50
N VAL A 140 3.08 14.58 -4.07
CA VAL A 140 2.33 13.67 -4.95
C VAL A 140 0.83 13.91 -4.79
N PRO A 141 0.33 15.09 -5.23
CA PRO A 141 -1.07 15.44 -5.08
C PRO A 141 -1.95 14.64 -6.06
N LEU A 142 -3.21 14.37 -5.65
CA LEU A 142 -4.26 13.83 -6.53
C LEU A 142 -5.09 14.92 -7.21
N ALA A 143 -5.12 16.10 -6.59
CA ALA A 143 -5.83 17.28 -7.08
C ALA A 143 -4.98 18.52 -6.79
N ASP A 144 -5.32 19.65 -7.40
CA ASP A 144 -4.73 20.93 -7.01
C ASP A 144 -4.96 21.21 -5.51
N ASN A 145 -4.21 22.16 -4.94
CA ASN A 145 -4.32 22.50 -3.52
C ASN A 145 -5.13 23.80 -3.29
N ASP A 146 -5.85 24.28 -4.29
CA ASP A 146 -6.48 25.60 -4.28
C ASP A 146 -7.70 25.65 -3.37
N THR A 147 -8.52 24.59 -3.37
CA THR A 147 -9.73 24.51 -2.55
C THR A 147 -9.58 23.59 -1.37
N ALA A 148 -10.40 23.79 -0.33
CA ALA A 148 -10.45 22.90 0.83
C ALA A 148 -10.83 21.46 0.43
N ALA A 149 -11.72 21.30 -0.56
CA ALA A 149 -12.14 20.00 -1.08
C ALA A 149 -11.00 19.27 -1.81
N SER A 150 -10.23 20.00 -2.65
CA SER A 150 -9.05 19.44 -3.33
C SER A 150 -7.97 19.05 -2.34
N ARG A 151 -7.68 19.91 -1.36
CA ARG A 151 -6.73 19.57 -0.28
C ARG A 151 -7.15 18.33 0.53
N ALA A 152 -8.44 18.16 0.78
CA ALA A 152 -8.95 16.98 1.48
C ALA A 152 -8.67 15.68 0.74
N LYS A 153 -8.71 15.68 -0.61
CA LYS A 153 -8.33 14.53 -1.45
C LYS A 153 -6.83 14.22 -1.36
N ASN A 154 -6.00 15.24 -1.21
CA ASN A 154 -4.55 15.08 -1.10
C ASN A 154 -4.15 14.49 0.26
N ARG A 155 -4.86 14.85 1.33
CA ARG A 155 -4.64 14.27 2.68
C ARG A 155 -5.18 12.84 2.74
N ARG A 156 -4.30 11.88 2.57
CA ARG A 156 -4.61 10.46 2.56
C ARG A 156 -3.46 9.60 3.06
N THR A 157 -3.76 8.39 3.40
CA THR A 157 -2.78 7.33 3.57
C THR A 157 -3.03 6.24 2.53
N ARG A 158 -1.97 5.78 1.90
CA ARG A 158 -2.00 4.64 0.98
C ARG A 158 -1.35 3.44 1.65
N VAL A 159 -2.02 2.31 1.67
CA VAL A 159 -1.41 1.02 1.96
C VAL A 159 -1.06 0.38 0.63
N VAL A 160 0.21 0.21 0.38
CA VAL A 160 0.77 -0.34 -0.86
C VAL A 160 1.19 -1.78 -0.59
N ILE A 161 0.54 -2.74 -1.23
CA ILE A 161 0.84 -4.17 -1.07
C ILE A 161 1.85 -4.57 -2.15
N LEU A 162 3.06 -4.89 -1.71
CA LEU A 162 4.22 -5.17 -2.55
C LEU A 162 4.62 -6.65 -2.41
N PRO A 163 4.85 -7.38 -3.49
CA PRO A 163 5.55 -8.65 -3.40
C PRO A 163 6.98 -8.42 -2.91
N LYS A 164 7.51 -9.32 -2.09
CA LYS A 164 8.91 -9.25 -1.66
C LYS A 164 9.83 -9.37 -2.87
N ILE A 165 10.74 -8.41 -3.01
CA ILE A 165 11.66 -8.33 -4.16
C ILE A 165 12.51 -9.60 -4.29
N ASP A 166 12.95 -10.17 -3.18
CA ASP A 166 13.76 -11.39 -3.16
C ASP A 166 13.05 -12.56 -3.84
N GLN A 167 11.76 -12.74 -3.59
CA GLN A 167 10.95 -13.78 -4.24
C GLN A 167 10.80 -13.57 -5.74
N PHE A 168 10.78 -12.33 -6.19
CA PHE A 168 10.75 -12.01 -7.61
C PHE A 168 12.08 -12.38 -8.28
N TYR A 169 13.21 -12.09 -7.64
CA TYR A 169 14.53 -12.50 -8.13
C TYR A 169 14.70 -14.02 -8.13
N ASP A 170 14.29 -14.70 -7.06
CA ASP A 170 14.33 -16.17 -6.97
C ASP A 170 13.51 -16.83 -8.07
N MET A 171 12.35 -16.27 -8.38
CA MET A 171 11.49 -16.77 -9.47
C MET A 171 12.16 -16.61 -10.83
N ILE A 172 12.78 -15.45 -11.10
CA ILE A 172 13.51 -15.19 -12.33
C ILE A 172 14.73 -16.14 -12.45
N GLU A 173 15.52 -16.26 -11.38
CA GLU A 173 16.69 -17.13 -11.34
C GLU A 173 16.33 -18.60 -11.57
N LYS A 174 15.25 -19.08 -10.98
CA LYS A 174 14.72 -20.42 -11.17
C LYS A 174 14.29 -20.65 -12.61
N GLU A 175 13.62 -19.70 -13.24
CA GLU A 175 13.24 -19.80 -14.65
C GLU A 175 14.45 -19.74 -15.58
N MET A 176 15.46 -18.95 -15.28
CA MET A 176 16.71 -18.92 -16.05
C MET A 176 17.46 -20.26 -15.97
N LYS A 177 17.58 -20.86 -14.77
CA LYS A 177 18.17 -22.20 -14.59
C LYS A 177 17.41 -23.29 -15.35
N ASN A 178 16.08 -23.25 -15.37
CA ASN A 178 15.25 -24.18 -16.13
C ASN A 178 15.46 -24.04 -17.64
N LEU A 179 15.77 -22.83 -18.12
CA LEU A 179 16.08 -22.58 -19.54
C LEU A 179 17.46 -23.11 -19.93
N GLU A 180 18.43 -23.11 -19.02
CA GLU A 180 19.79 -23.66 -19.26
C GLU A 180 19.79 -25.19 -19.25
N THR A 181 19.06 -25.81 -18.31
CA THR A 181 18.95 -27.29 -18.23
C THR A 181 18.13 -27.93 -19.35
N SER A 182 17.25 -27.17 -20.00
CA SER A 182 16.49 -27.66 -21.18
C SER A 182 17.27 -27.57 -22.51
N LYS A 183 18.55 -27.15 -22.47
CA LYS A 183 19.45 -27.08 -23.64
C LYS A 183 20.42 -28.27 -23.77
N ASN A 184 20.45 -29.16 -22.78
CA ASN A 184 21.17 -30.40 -22.78
C ASN A 184 20.23 -31.59 -22.96
#